data_cf2426f7b4691292b44175f01b23f8c3
#
_entry.id   cf2426f7b4691292b44175f01b23f8c3
#
_cell.length_a   1.000
_cell.length_b   1.000
_cell.length_c   1.000
_cell.angle_alpha   90.00
_cell.angle_beta   90.00
_cell.angle_gamma   90.00
#
_symmetry.space_group_name_H-M   'P 1'
#
loop_
_entity.id
_entity.type
_entity.pdbx_description
1 polymer ?
#
loop_
_entity_poly.entity_id
_entity_poly.type
_entity_poly.pdbx_seq_one_letter_code
_entity_poly.pdbx_strand_id
1 'polypeptide(L)'
;MRWIAIFATLALVPALARAEEQEARLKQAPGVDMVEAQCGACHSLRFILMNSPFLGPAQWDAEVAKMIKAFGAPIEPADAKTIGEYLKENYGG
;
A
#
# COMPACT_ATOMS: atom_id res chain seq x y z
N MET A 1 48.37 -31.37 21.03
CA MET A 1 46.91 -31.29 20.84
C MET A 1 46.50 -29.87 20.56
N ARG A 2 46.11 -29.59 19.35
CA ARG A 2 45.66 -28.28 18.95
C ARG A 2 44.13 -28.31 18.94
N TRP A 3 43.52 -27.55 19.80
CA TRP A 3 42.10 -27.34 19.79
C TRP A 3 41.80 -26.25 18.77
N ILE A 4 41.16 -26.64 17.65
CA ILE A 4 40.63 -25.68 16.68
C ILE A 4 39.24 -25.30 17.20
N ALA A 5 39.14 -24.12 17.79
CA ALA A 5 37.85 -23.52 18.10
C ALA A 5 37.23 -23.02 16.80
N ILE A 6 36.26 -23.76 16.29
CA ILE A 6 35.44 -23.29 15.17
C ILE A 6 34.43 -22.31 15.76
N PHE A 7 34.70 -21.03 15.63
CA PHE A 7 33.71 -20.00 15.88
C PHE A 7 32.72 -19.99 14.71
N ALA A 8 31.58 -20.64 14.92
CA ALA A 8 30.45 -20.48 14.04
C ALA A 8 29.90 -19.06 14.22
N THR A 9 30.27 -18.16 13.34
CA THR A 9 29.65 -16.84 13.26
C THR A 9 28.22 -17.03 12.75
N LEU A 10 27.26 -17.03 13.67
CA LEU A 10 25.86 -16.99 13.33
C LEU A 10 25.57 -15.59 12.77
N ALA A 11 25.40 -15.51 11.45
CA ALA A 11 24.93 -14.28 10.83
C ALA A 11 23.47 -14.08 11.20
N LEU A 12 23.20 -13.26 12.20
CA LEU A 12 21.86 -12.79 12.52
C LEU A 12 21.43 -11.82 11.41
N VAL A 13 20.61 -12.30 10.48
CA VAL A 13 19.89 -11.43 9.57
C VAL A 13 18.80 -10.73 10.39
N PRO A 14 18.81 -9.38 10.52
CA PRO A 14 17.81 -8.71 11.33
C PRO A 14 16.42 -8.93 10.72
N ALA A 15 15.53 -9.59 11.46
CA ALA A 15 14.15 -9.82 11.08
C ALA A 15 13.36 -8.53 10.86
N LEU A 16 13.81 -7.41 11.44
CA LEU A 16 13.25 -6.07 11.31
C LEU A 16 13.32 -5.51 9.89
N ALA A 17 14.38 -5.82 9.13
CA ALA A 17 14.51 -5.35 7.75
C ALA A 17 13.42 -5.93 6.83
N ARG A 18 12.95 -7.15 7.09
CA ARG A 18 11.87 -7.78 6.32
C ARG A 18 10.50 -7.23 6.65
N ALA A 19 10.26 -6.77 7.88
CA ALA A 19 8.99 -6.18 8.29
C ALA A 19 8.78 -4.80 7.64
N GLU A 20 9.86 -4.04 7.44
CA GLU A 20 9.82 -2.73 6.78
C GLU A 20 9.63 -2.85 5.26
N GLU A 21 10.08 -3.94 4.65
CA GLU A 21 9.94 -4.23 3.23
C GLU A 21 8.60 -4.88 2.87
N GLN A 22 7.80 -5.26 3.85
CA GLN A 22 6.47 -5.81 3.58
C GLN A 22 5.54 -4.72 3.07
N GLU A 23 5.13 -4.88 1.82
CA GLU A 23 4.11 -4.02 1.24
C GLU A 23 2.79 -4.15 2.00
N ALA A 24 2.08 -3.03 2.12
CA ALA A 24 0.75 -3.01 2.71
C ALA A 24 -0.20 -3.87 1.89
N ARG A 25 -0.87 -4.82 2.53
CA ARG A 25 -1.86 -5.66 1.88
C ARG A 25 -3.23 -5.02 2.00
N LEU A 26 -3.82 -4.77 0.86
CA LEU A 26 -5.19 -4.29 0.77
C LEU A 26 -6.18 -5.45 0.80
N LYS A 27 -7.42 -5.15 1.17
CA LYS A 27 -8.50 -6.12 1.13
C LYS A 27 -8.69 -6.66 -0.28
N GLN A 28 -8.73 -7.97 -0.43
CA GLN A 28 -8.97 -8.63 -1.71
C GLN A 28 -10.45 -8.55 -2.05
N ALA A 29 -10.78 -7.64 -2.96
CA ALA A 29 -12.13 -7.33 -3.38
C ALA A 29 -12.11 -6.77 -4.81
N PRO A 30 -13.25 -6.65 -5.50
CA PRO A 30 -13.29 -6.08 -6.84
C PRO A 30 -12.64 -4.69 -6.91
N GLY A 31 -11.73 -4.51 -7.85
CA GLY A 31 -10.99 -3.25 -8.04
C GLY A 31 -9.63 -3.19 -7.36
N VAL A 32 -9.26 -4.15 -6.52
CA VAL A 32 -7.97 -4.13 -5.80
C VAL A 32 -6.77 -4.08 -6.73
N ASP A 33 -6.78 -4.82 -7.83
CA ASP A 33 -5.67 -4.83 -8.78
C ASP A 33 -5.46 -3.46 -9.42
N MET A 34 -6.52 -2.74 -9.72
CA MET A 34 -6.47 -1.38 -10.24
C MET A 34 -5.90 -0.42 -9.21
N VAL A 35 -6.33 -0.52 -7.97
CA VAL A 35 -5.82 0.30 -6.86
C VAL A 35 -4.33 0.05 -6.64
N GLU A 36 -3.91 -1.19 -6.58
CA GLU A 36 -2.50 -1.55 -6.41
C GLU A 36 -1.63 -1.02 -7.55
N ALA A 37 -2.06 -1.20 -8.80
CA ALA A 37 -1.30 -0.75 -9.95
C ALA A 37 -1.21 0.77 -10.06
N GLN A 38 -2.31 1.48 -9.90
CA GLN A 38 -2.38 2.92 -10.12
C GLN A 38 -1.91 3.74 -8.90
N CYS A 39 -2.35 3.37 -7.71
CA CYS A 39 -1.98 4.11 -6.49
C CYS A 39 -0.56 3.76 -6.03
N GLY A 40 -0.15 2.51 -6.18
CA GLY A 40 1.18 2.03 -5.81
C GLY A 40 2.31 2.54 -6.69
N ALA A 41 2.01 3.13 -7.85
CA ALA A 41 3.01 3.61 -8.78
C ALA A 41 3.82 4.82 -8.25
N CYS A 42 3.23 5.65 -7.40
CA CYS A 42 3.83 6.89 -6.92
C CYS A 42 4.20 6.87 -5.44
N HIS A 43 3.48 6.14 -4.63
CA HIS A 43 3.72 6.07 -3.18
C HIS A 43 3.24 4.76 -2.59
N SER A 44 3.52 4.55 -1.31
CA SER A 44 3.11 3.33 -0.62
C SER A 44 1.58 3.23 -0.45
N LEU A 45 1.04 2.05 -0.65
CA LEU A 45 -0.36 1.73 -0.39
C LEU A 45 -0.71 1.80 1.10
N ARG A 46 0.26 1.86 1.96
CA ARG A 46 0.09 2.06 3.41
C ARG A 46 -0.67 3.35 3.72
N PHE A 47 -0.59 4.33 2.84
CA PHE A 47 -1.38 5.55 2.94
C PHE A 47 -2.89 5.26 3.07
N ILE A 48 -3.40 4.31 2.32
CA ILE A 48 -4.81 3.89 2.37
C ILE A 48 -5.17 3.37 3.76
N LEU A 49 -4.35 2.49 4.30
CA LEU A 49 -4.57 1.89 5.62
C LEU A 49 -4.51 2.94 6.73
N MET A 50 -3.56 3.86 6.65
CA MET A 50 -3.36 4.91 7.65
C MET A 50 -4.50 5.93 7.67
N ASN A 51 -5.07 6.24 6.52
CA ASN A 51 -6.11 7.26 6.41
C ASN A 51 -7.53 6.70 6.51
N SER A 52 -7.73 5.40 6.34
CA SER A 52 -9.03 4.76 6.41
C SER A 52 -9.87 5.15 7.65
N PRO A 53 -9.31 5.24 8.86
CA PRO A 53 -10.08 5.65 10.03
C PRO A 53 -10.62 7.08 9.96
N PHE A 54 -10.08 7.92 9.10
CA PHE A 54 -10.38 9.35 9.02
C PHE A 54 -11.16 9.73 7.77
N LEU A 55 -11.26 8.85 6.77
CA LEU A 55 -11.86 9.15 5.47
C LEU A 55 -13.15 8.35 5.28
N GLY A 56 -14.25 9.06 5.17
CA GLY A 56 -15.54 8.50 4.73
C GLY A 56 -15.62 8.43 3.20
N PRO A 57 -16.76 7.95 2.64
CA PRO A 57 -16.91 7.76 1.19
C PRO A 57 -16.68 9.03 0.37
N ALA A 58 -17.23 10.15 0.77
CA ALA A 58 -17.06 11.42 0.05
C ALA A 58 -15.60 11.91 0.05
N GLN A 59 -14.90 11.70 1.16
CA GLN A 59 -13.49 12.06 1.28
C GLN A 59 -12.61 11.19 0.40
N TRP A 60 -12.92 9.90 0.23
CA TRP A 60 -12.20 9.04 -0.71
C TRP A 60 -12.35 9.50 -2.15
N ASP A 61 -13.55 9.90 -2.57
CA ASP A 61 -13.75 10.48 -3.91
C ASP A 61 -12.92 11.76 -4.09
N ALA A 62 -12.86 12.61 -3.06
CA ALA A 62 -12.04 13.81 -3.08
C ALA A 62 -10.54 13.51 -3.16
N GLU A 63 -10.07 12.47 -2.46
CA GLU A 63 -8.66 12.04 -2.55
C GLU A 63 -8.29 11.54 -3.94
N VAL A 64 -9.11 10.72 -4.56
CA VAL A 64 -8.89 10.24 -5.93
C VAL A 64 -8.85 11.42 -6.90
N ALA A 65 -9.80 12.34 -6.80
CA ALA A 65 -9.83 13.54 -7.63
C ALA A 65 -8.58 14.41 -7.43
N LYS A 66 -8.09 14.54 -6.21
CA LYS A 66 -6.87 15.28 -5.89
C LYS A 66 -5.63 14.64 -6.53
N MET A 67 -5.49 13.32 -6.49
CA MET A 67 -4.38 12.63 -7.15
C MET A 67 -4.34 12.94 -8.65
N ILE A 68 -5.49 12.97 -9.29
CA ILE A 68 -5.59 13.24 -10.73
C ILE A 68 -5.36 14.73 -11.04
N LYS A 69 -6.06 15.62 -10.35
CA LYS A 69 -6.10 17.05 -10.68
C LYS A 69 -4.89 17.81 -10.14
N ALA A 70 -4.47 17.54 -8.91
CA ALA A 70 -3.38 18.27 -8.26
C ALA A 70 -2.02 17.63 -8.53
N PHE A 71 -1.94 16.31 -8.55
CA PHE A 71 -0.67 15.57 -8.69
C PHE A 71 -0.48 14.93 -10.07
N GLY A 72 -1.45 15.06 -10.97
CA GLY A 72 -1.30 14.62 -12.35
C GLY A 72 -1.29 13.11 -12.55
N ALA A 73 -1.92 12.34 -11.66
CA ALA A 73 -1.99 10.89 -11.83
C ALA A 73 -2.69 10.54 -13.16
N PRO A 74 -2.06 9.75 -14.03
CA PRO A 74 -2.61 9.43 -15.35
C PRO A 74 -3.65 8.31 -15.28
N ILE A 75 -4.76 8.59 -14.62
CA ILE A 75 -5.85 7.63 -14.38
C ILE A 75 -7.04 7.99 -15.27
N GLU A 76 -7.46 7.05 -16.11
CA GLU A 76 -8.63 7.21 -16.94
C GLU A 76 -9.91 7.30 -16.09
N PRO A 77 -10.95 8.03 -16.55
CA PRO A 77 -12.20 8.20 -15.78
C PRO A 77 -12.86 6.91 -15.33
N ALA A 78 -12.88 5.88 -16.19
CA ALA A 78 -13.44 4.58 -15.83
C ALA A 78 -12.64 3.89 -14.71
N ASP A 79 -11.32 4.02 -14.74
CA ASP A 79 -10.43 3.46 -13.71
C ASP A 79 -10.55 4.24 -12.41
N ALA A 80 -10.68 5.56 -12.47
CA ALA A 80 -10.92 6.41 -11.31
C ALA A 80 -12.23 6.02 -10.60
N LYS A 81 -13.27 5.69 -11.35
CA LYS A 81 -14.53 5.19 -10.80
C LYS A 81 -14.34 3.86 -10.07
N THR A 82 -13.64 2.91 -10.68
CA THR A 82 -13.34 1.60 -10.09
C THR A 82 -12.54 1.75 -8.79
N ILE A 83 -11.52 2.60 -8.79
CA ILE A 83 -10.70 2.92 -7.61
C ILE A 83 -11.55 3.53 -6.51
N GLY A 84 -12.36 4.53 -6.83
CA GLY A 84 -13.23 5.19 -5.87
C GLY A 84 -14.24 4.24 -5.23
N GLU A 85 -14.87 3.38 -6.02
CA GLU A 85 -15.81 2.37 -5.52
C GLU A 85 -15.12 1.38 -4.57
N TYR A 86 -13.95 0.90 -4.94
CA TYR A 86 -13.17 0.00 -4.09
C TYR A 86 -12.84 0.65 -2.74
N LEU A 87 -12.33 1.87 -2.74
CA LEU A 87 -11.95 2.59 -1.52
C LEU A 87 -13.17 2.88 -0.63
N LYS A 88 -14.28 3.29 -1.21
CA LYS A 88 -15.51 3.55 -0.46
C LYS A 88 -16.08 2.29 0.20
N GLU A 89 -16.10 1.19 -0.53
CA GLU A 89 -16.67 -0.07 -0.03
C GLU A 89 -15.79 -0.74 1.03
N ASN A 90 -14.47 -0.66 0.89
CA ASN A 90 -13.55 -1.41 1.73
C ASN A 90 -12.90 -0.57 2.83
N TYR A 91 -12.82 0.75 2.66
CA TYR A 91 -12.12 1.67 3.55
C TYR A 91 -12.91 2.95 3.87
N GLY A 92 -14.14 3.02 3.47
CA GLY A 92 -14.98 4.21 3.66
C GLY A 92 -15.80 4.26 4.95
N GLY A 93 -15.57 3.32 5.84
CA GLY A 93 -16.27 3.29 7.13
C GLY A 93 -17.20 2.12 7.32
#